data_f79119b30f36b64e528d9cd83deb1a25
#
_entry.id   f79119b30f36b64e528d9cd83deb1a25
#
_cell.length_a   1.000
_cell.length_b   1.000
_cell.length_c   1.000
_cell.angle_alpha   90.00
_cell.angle_beta   90.00
_cell.angle_gamma   90.00
#
_symmetry.space_group_name_H-M   'P 1'
#
loop_
_entity.id
_entity.type
_entity.pdbx_description
1 polymer ?
#
loop_
_entity_poly.entity_id
_entity_poly.type
_entity_poly.pdbx_seq_one_letter_code
_entity_poly.pdbx_strand_id
1 'polypeptide(L)'
;MKILRFIFVPTLVLGCIPAATLRGQDAAPAAYATWSKLELSPEIRTFKERMRDGASLEAADKKFLEERVLPQLGLEDNRATIERVRRRIREWLIADIGLEKTQDDMNKTVLDAMSKLARDQAVEFPVQVNAMLLLGDLRAKDGKPWPQAVDALATAASDPKLPMALRIATLAGLAKHVEAANVKAVDNPVPTPLSKSALTAIQAILVEPLANDNRIPQDWLVSRAVMLLPAIARPASNELIGRLTKILADPVRAIDVRVRTAAVLGTITGKKSEKIVPAMVDSIRGLAILSLETEQAAAEQQRFEIEYRSFVGGEQARNAEEPALQKFISEQTCRRAAWRLTTLADALLSVDGKSGLAMLLDGSGDAKGSGGAKGSGDAKNSGDAAKTLAACLRAGGASLDSHPDEQSLQEALVALKQSDQPAAGPDTPDANTPPVKSPRAPATPQPDNPFGS
;
A
#
# COMPACT_ATOMS: atom_id res chain seq x y z
N MET A 1 35.19 21.51 -5.30
CA MET A 1 34.95 20.07 -5.49
C MET A 1 33.59 19.90 -6.17
N LYS A 2 33.59 19.60 -7.48
CA LYS A 2 32.38 19.43 -8.28
C LYS A 2 31.91 17.99 -8.14
N ILE A 3 30.77 17.77 -7.47
CA ILE A 3 30.13 16.45 -7.39
C ILE A 3 29.24 16.32 -8.63
N LEU A 4 29.71 15.54 -9.57
CA LEU A 4 28.96 15.11 -10.76
C LEU A 4 27.93 14.05 -10.30
N ARG A 5 26.67 14.43 -10.13
CA ARG A 5 25.58 13.48 -9.90
C ARG A 5 25.15 12.92 -11.26
N PHE A 6 25.46 11.66 -11.47
CA PHE A 6 24.93 10.89 -12.60
C PHE A 6 23.42 10.72 -12.43
N ILE A 7 22.67 11.28 -13.36
CA ILE A 7 21.22 11.07 -13.50
C ILE A 7 21.04 9.73 -14.22
N PHE A 8 20.60 8.73 -13.48
CA PHE A 8 20.18 7.46 -14.04
C PHE A 8 18.75 7.61 -14.56
N VAL A 9 18.59 7.78 -15.86
CA VAL A 9 17.31 7.61 -16.56
C VAL A 9 17.11 6.10 -16.71
N PRO A 10 16.07 5.49 -16.16
CA PRO A 10 15.77 4.10 -16.47
C PRO A 10 15.20 4.04 -17.88
N THR A 11 16.07 3.88 -18.85
CA THR A 11 15.68 3.43 -20.17
C THR A 11 15.12 2.04 -20.03
N LEU A 12 13.82 1.90 -20.24
CA LEU A 12 13.13 0.62 -20.31
C LEU A 12 13.68 -0.12 -21.53
N VAL A 13 14.76 -0.87 -21.35
CA VAL A 13 15.24 -1.81 -22.34
C VAL A 13 14.25 -2.97 -22.33
N LEU A 14 13.32 -2.94 -23.28
CA LEU A 14 12.61 -4.15 -23.70
C LEU A 14 13.67 -5.08 -24.30
N GLY A 15 14.34 -5.83 -23.41
CA GLY A 15 15.18 -6.93 -23.83
C GLY A 15 14.31 -7.96 -24.53
N CYS A 16 14.58 -8.20 -25.80
CA CYS A 16 14.10 -9.37 -26.52
C CYS A 16 14.48 -10.61 -25.74
N ILE A 17 13.55 -11.16 -24.96
CA ILE A 17 13.68 -12.48 -24.35
C ILE A 17 13.67 -13.45 -25.52
N PRO A 18 14.76 -14.24 -25.74
CA PRO A 18 14.73 -15.27 -26.77
C PRO A 18 13.57 -16.21 -26.47
N ALA A 19 12.74 -16.45 -27.48
CA ALA A 19 11.67 -17.44 -27.43
C ALA A 19 12.30 -18.80 -27.11
N ALA A 20 12.35 -19.14 -25.82
CA ALA A 20 12.65 -20.50 -25.39
C ALA A 20 11.53 -21.37 -25.94
N THR A 21 11.85 -22.15 -26.95
CA THR A 21 11.00 -23.17 -27.54
C THR A 21 10.46 -24.07 -26.43
N LEU A 22 9.19 -23.92 -26.12
CA LEU A 22 8.41 -24.81 -25.24
C LEU A 22 8.48 -26.22 -25.81
N ARG A 23 9.41 -27.03 -25.29
CA ARG A 23 9.42 -28.49 -25.51
C ARG A 23 8.55 -29.14 -24.46
N GLY A 24 7.47 -29.76 -24.91
CA GLY A 24 6.82 -30.87 -24.22
C GLY A 24 5.73 -30.51 -23.25
N GLN A 25 4.69 -29.83 -23.69
CA GLN A 25 3.36 -30.16 -23.22
C GLN A 25 2.77 -31.11 -24.25
N ASP A 26 2.61 -32.39 -23.88
CA ASP A 26 1.78 -33.31 -24.64
C ASP A 26 0.43 -32.63 -24.85
N ALA A 27 0.10 -32.36 -26.11
CA ALA A 27 -1.02 -31.56 -26.51
C ALA A 27 -2.29 -32.08 -25.84
N ALA A 28 -2.91 -31.27 -24.99
CA ALA A 28 -4.29 -31.51 -24.59
C ALA A 28 -5.12 -31.77 -25.87
N PRO A 29 -5.98 -32.78 -25.88
CA PRO A 29 -6.69 -33.15 -27.10
C PRO A 29 -7.33 -31.92 -27.74
N ALA A 30 -7.11 -31.76 -29.03
CA ALA A 30 -7.42 -30.57 -29.85
C ALA A 30 -8.88 -30.05 -29.81
N ALA A 31 -9.79 -30.77 -29.12
CA ALA A 31 -11.19 -30.42 -29.01
C ALA A 31 -11.49 -29.12 -28.20
N TYR A 32 -10.58 -28.66 -27.34
CA TYR A 32 -10.83 -27.51 -26.44
C TYR A 32 -9.65 -26.52 -26.46
N ALA A 33 -9.29 -26.06 -27.63
CA ALA A 33 -8.16 -25.15 -27.82
C ALA A 33 -8.34 -23.78 -27.13
N THR A 34 -9.55 -23.39 -26.74
CA THR A 34 -9.83 -22.14 -26.05
C THR A 34 -10.90 -22.31 -24.97
N TRP A 35 -10.87 -21.46 -23.94
CA TRP A 35 -11.91 -21.41 -22.91
C TRP A 35 -13.32 -21.30 -23.51
N SER A 36 -13.51 -20.49 -24.54
CA SER A 36 -14.82 -20.28 -25.17
C SER A 36 -15.41 -21.56 -25.74
N LYS A 37 -14.59 -22.45 -26.28
CA LYS A 37 -15.05 -23.76 -26.80
C LYS A 37 -15.40 -24.70 -25.64
N LEU A 38 -14.58 -24.75 -24.61
CA LEU A 38 -14.83 -25.55 -23.41
C LEU A 38 -16.12 -25.10 -22.73
N GLU A 39 -16.34 -23.80 -22.56
CA GLU A 39 -17.51 -23.20 -21.90
C GLU A 39 -18.83 -23.62 -22.58
N LEU A 40 -18.81 -23.85 -23.88
CA LEU A 40 -19.98 -24.29 -24.66
C LEU A 40 -20.12 -25.83 -24.72
N SER A 41 -19.16 -26.58 -24.19
CA SER A 41 -19.19 -28.04 -24.29
C SER A 41 -20.30 -28.65 -23.42
N PRO A 42 -20.91 -29.76 -23.86
CA PRO A 42 -21.87 -30.49 -23.04
C PRO A 42 -21.26 -31.00 -21.73
N GLU A 43 -19.96 -31.37 -21.75
CA GLU A 43 -19.25 -31.92 -20.59
C GLU A 43 -19.20 -30.92 -19.42
N ILE A 44 -18.84 -29.66 -19.66
CA ILE A 44 -18.77 -28.65 -18.59
C ILE A 44 -20.17 -28.31 -18.07
N ARG A 45 -21.19 -28.36 -18.93
CA ARG A 45 -22.57 -28.13 -18.53
C ARG A 45 -23.06 -29.23 -17.60
N THR A 46 -22.89 -30.50 -18.01
CA THR A 46 -23.24 -31.66 -17.18
C THR A 46 -22.49 -31.68 -15.87
N PHE A 47 -21.18 -31.35 -15.91
CA PHE A 47 -20.37 -31.22 -14.68
C PHE A 47 -20.95 -30.16 -13.75
N LYS A 48 -21.26 -28.97 -14.23
CA LYS A 48 -21.87 -27.89 -13.41
C LYS A 48 -23.20 -28.28 -12.79
N GLU A 49 -24.09 -28.87 -13.58
CA GLU A 49 -25.39 -29.32 -13.11
C GLU A 49 -25.24 -30.36 -11.98
N ARG A 50 -24.38 -31.35 -12.14
CA ARG A 50 -24.09 -32.35 -11.10
C ARG A 50 -23.55 -31.71 -9.82
N MET A 51 -22.59 -30.78 -9.91
CA MET A 51 -22.00 -30.12 -8.74
C MET A 51 -23.02 -29.22 -8.04
N ARG A 52 -23.83 -28.49 -8.77
CA ARG A 52 -24.93 -27.68 -8.22
C ARG A 52 -25.98 -28.53 -7.51
N ASP A 53 -26.34 -29.67 -8.09
CA ASP A 53 -27.33 -30.57 -7.56
C ASP A 53 -26.80 -31.42 -6.38
N GLY A 54 -25.53 -31.20 -5.97
CA GLY A 54 -24.96 -31.81 -4.78
C GLY A 54 -24.33 -33.18 -5.02
N ALA A 55 -23.95 -33.52 -6.25
CA ALA A 55 -23.19 -34.74 -6.49
C ALA A 55 -21.81 -34.69 -5.83
N SER A 56 -21.32 -35.85 -5.37
CA SER A 56 -19.94 -35.97 -4.90
C SER A 56 -18.95 -35.80 -6.06
N LEU A 57 -17.78 -35.23 -5.78
CA LEU A 57 -16.69 -35.10 -6.76
C LEU A 57 -16.01 -36.47 -6.96
N GLU A 58 -16.29 -37.13 -8.05
CA GLU A 58 -15.73 -38.41 -8.40
C GLU A 58 -14.33 -38.30 -9.05
N ALA A 59 -13.63 -39.45 -9.21
CA ALA A 59 -12.32 -39.48 -9.85
C ALA A 59 -12.34 -38.96 -11.29
N ALA A 60 -13.41 -39.23 -12.04
CA ALA A 60 -13.61 -38.72 -13.39
C ALA A 60 -13.77 -37.19 -13.43
N ASP A 61 -14.46 -36.62 -12.43
CA ASP A 61 -14.65 -35.16 -12.29
C ASP A 61 -13.33 -34.45 -11.96
N LYS A 62 -12.53 -35.04 -11.06
CA LYS A 62 -11.18 -34.52 -10.73
C LYS A 62 -10.29 -34.55 -11.96
N LYS A 63 -10.29 -35.65 -12.71
CA LYS A 63 -9.56 -35.76 -13.97
C LYS A 63 -10.01 -34.72 -15.00
N PHE A 64 -11.32 -34.47 -15.13
CA PHE A 64 -11.85 -33.42 -16.00
C PHE A 64 -11.36 -32.05 -15.60
N LEU A 65 -11.37 -31.73 -14.29
CA LEU A 65 -10.85 -30.45 -13.80
C LEU A 65 -9.35 -30.29 -14.09
N GLU A 66 -8.56 -31.31 -13.74
CA GLU A 66 -7.09 -31.25 -13.83
C GLU A 66 -6.59 -31.28 -15.28
N GLU A 67 -7.25 -32.02 -16.17
CA GLU A 67 -6.78 -32.18 -17.55
C GLU A 67 -7.45 -31.25 -18.56
N ARG A 68 -8.66 -30.69 -18.24
CA ARG A 68 -9.43 -29.90 -19.21
C ARG A 68 -9.70 -28.49 -18.78
N VAL A 69 -10.03 -28.27 -17.52
CA VAL A 69 -10.49 -26.96 -17.03
C VAL A 69 -9.32 -26.10 -16.53
N LEU A 70 -8.57 -26.61 -15.56
CA LEU A 70 -7.51 -25.82 -14.91
C LEU A 70 -6.34 -25.50 -15.85
N PRO A 71 -5.94 -26.37 -16.80
CA PRO A 71 -4.92 -26.05 -17.79
C PRO A 71 -5.27 -24.90 -18.73
N GLN A 72 -6.56 -24.53 -18.83
CA GLN A 72 -6.99 -23.38 -19.63
C GLN A 72 -6.29 -22.07 -19.25
N LEU A 73 -5.83 -21.95 -17.99
CA LEU A 73 -5.03 -20.81 -17.56
C LEU A 73 -3.66 -20.74 -18.25
N GLY A 74 -3.09 -21.87 -18.65
CA GLY A 74 -1.78 -21.96 -19.29
C GLY A 74 -1.82 -22.01 -20.82
N LEU A 75 -3.00 -22.07 -21.45
CA LEU A 75 -3.08 -22.14 -22.90
C LEU A 75 -2.72 -20.80 -23.55
N GLU A 76 -1.89 -20.85 -24.59
CA GLU A 76 -1.44 -19.68 -25.34
C GLU A 76 -2.62 -18.87 -25.91
N ASP A 77 -3.61 -19.54 -26.47
CA ASP A 77 -4.84 -18.92 -27.00
C ASP A 77 -5.64 -18.12 -25.96
N ASN A 78 -5.48 -18.43 -24.69
CA ASN A 78 -6.14 -17.74 -23.59
C ASN A 78 -5.29 -16.62 -22.96
N ARG A 79 -4.03 -16.45 -23.39
CA ARG A 79 -3.06 -15.52 -22.78
C ARG A 79 -3.60 -14.08 -22.69
N ALA A 80 -4.16 -13.55 -23.78
CA ALA A 80 -4.71 -12.19 -23.81
C ALA A 80 -5.96 -12.02 -22.90
N THR A 81 -6.58 -13.12 -22.49
CA THR A 81 -7.83 -13.14 -21.70
C THR A 81 -7.71 -13.94 -20.41
N ILE A 82 -6.51 -14.21 -19.93
CA ILE A 82 -6.23 -15.08 -18.78
C ILE A 82 -7.02 -14.66 -17.52
N GLU A 83 -7.15 -13.37 -17.26
CA GLU A 83 -7.94 -12.85 -16.15
C GLU A 83 -9.42 -13.21 -16.30
N ARG A 84 -9.95 -13.12 -17.51
CA ARG A 84 -11.33 -13.51 -17.84
C ARG A 84 -11.52 -15.03 -17.62
N VAL A 85 -10.57 -15.84 -18.07
CA VAL A 85 -10.59 -17.31 -17.87
C VAL A 85 -10.59 -17.63 -16.38
N ARG A 86 -9.68 -17.03 -15.59
CA ARG A 86 -9.65 -17.19 -14.12
C ARG A 86 -10.99 -16.83 -13.47
N ARG A 87 -11.57 -15.69 -13.84
CA ARG A 87 -12.87 -15.25 -13.32
C ARG A 87 -13.98 -16.24 -13.68
N ARG A 88 -13.99 -16.77 -14.90
CA ARG A 88 -14.97 -17.78 -15.33
C ARG A 88 -14.80 -19.10 -14.58
N ILE A 89 -13.56 -19.57 -14.37
CA ILE A 89 -13.32 -20.75 -13.52
C ILE A 89 -13.92 -20.54 -12.13
N ARG A 90 -13.67 -19.39 -11.51
CA ARG A 90 -14.25 -19.05 -10.21
C ARG A 90 -15.79 -19.05 -10.23
N GLU A 91 -16.41 -18.33 -11.15
CA GLU A 91 -17.85 -18.11 -11.20
C GLU A 91 -18.61 -19.41 -11.53
N TRP A 92 -18.03 -20.22 -12.42
CA TRP A 92 -18.73 -21.37 -12.97
C TRP A 92 -18.52 -22.65 -12.19
N LEU A 93 -17.38 -22.81 -11.55
CA LEU A 93 -17.01 -24.09 -10.95
C LEU A 93 -16.90 -24.05 -9.42
N ILE A 94 -16.61 -22.88 -8.86
CA ILE A 94 -16.31 -22.78 -7.42
C ILE A 94 -17.48 -22.14 -6.64
N ALA A 95 -18.22 -21.23 -7.26
CA ALA A 95 -19.21 -20.42 -6.55
C ALA A 95 -20.57 -21.10 -6.37
N ASP A 96 -20.94 -22.08 -7.21
CA ASP A 96 -22.30 -22.64 -7.29
C ASP A 96 -22.31 -24.17 -7.01
N ILE A 97 -21.69 -24.59 -5.90
CA ILE A 97 -21.64 -26.00 -5.49
C ILE A 97 -22.68 -26.28 -4.44
N GLY A 98 -23.49 -27.36 -4.63
CA GLY A 98 -24.62 -27.68 -3.77
C GLY A 98 -24.23 -28.10 -2.35
N LEU A 99 -23.25 -29.01 -2.19
CA LEU A 99 -22.84 -29.60 -0.91
C LEU A 99 -21.49 -29.06 -0.41
N GLU A 100 -21.38 -28.90 0.91
CA GLU A 100 -20.15 -28.47 1.58
C GLU A 100 -18.96 -29.43 1.32
N LYS A 101 -19.18 -30.74 1.43
CA LYS A 101 -18.15 -31.74 1.16
C LYS A 101 -17.63 -31.65 -0.27
N THR A 102 -18.53 -31.48 -1.25
CA THR A 102 -18.14 -31.32 -2.66
C THR A 102 -17.38 -30.04 -2.89
N GLN A 103 -17.75 -28.95 -2.19
CA GLN A 103 -17.01 -27.68 -2.19
C GLN A 103 -15.58 -27.88 -1.66
N ASP A 104 -15.42 -28.59 -0.55
CA ASP A 104 -14.11 -28.86 0.03
C ASP A 104 -13.23 -29.71 -0.88
N ASP A 105 -13.79 -30.77 -1.49
CA ASP A 105 -13.05 -31.65 -2.41
C ASP A 105 -12.65 -30.88 -3.70
N MET A 106 -13.52 -30.00 -4.20
CA MET A 106 -13.24 -29.09 -5.31
C MET A 106 -12.11 -28.14 -4.95
N ASN A 107 -12.21 -27.46 -3.82
CA ASN A 107 -11.20 -26.53 -3.35
C ASN A 107 -9.83 -27.21 -3.20
N LYS A 108 -9.76 -28.42 -2.67
CA LYS A 108 -8.51 -29.22 -2.58
C LYS A 108 -7.92 -29.50 -3.95
N THR A 109 -8.75 -29.95 -4.91
CA THR A 109 -8.29 -30.22 -6.28
C THR A 109 -7.71 -28.97 -6.93
N VAL A 110 -8.40 -27.83 -6.80
CA VAL A 110 -7.93 -26.53 -7.33
C VAL A 110 -6.67 -26.07 -6.59
N LEU A 111 -6.60 -26.21 -5.27
CA LEU A 111 -5.43 -25.83 -4.47
C LEU A 111 -4.19 -26.59 -4.92
N ASP A 112 -4.30 -27.92 -5.07
CA ASP A 112 -3.19 -28.77 -5.46
C ASP A 112 -2.69 -28.43 -6.87
N ALA A 113 -3.61 -28.33 -7.83
CA ALA A 113 -3.27 -27.99 -9.21
C ALA A 113 -2.65 -26.60 -9.34
N MET A 114 -3.26 -25.58 -8.73
CA MET A 114 -2.78 -24.19 -8.81
C MET A 114 -1.48 -23.97 -8.04
N SER A 115 -1.28 -24.65 -6.92
CA SER A 115 -0.03 -24.60 -6.17
C SER A 115 1.15 -25.18 -6.95
N LYS A 116 0.92 -26.27 -7.70
CA LYS A 116 1.92 -26.83 -8.63
C LYS A 116 2.20 -25.86 -9.78
N LEU A 117 1.16 -25.37 -10.44
CA LEU A 117 1.26 -24.46 -11.59
C LEU A 117 2.02 -23.16 -11.23
N ALA A 118 1.76 -22.60 -10.05
CA ALA A 118 2.40 -21.38 -9.60
C ALA A 118 3.89 -21.55 -9.27
N ARG A 119 4.35 -22.76 -8.98
CA ARG A 119 5.77 -23.06 -8.67
C ARG A 119 6.54 -23.66 -9.84
N ASP A 120 5.87 -24.00 -10.91
CA ASP A 120 6.49 -24.58 -12.09
C ASP A 120 7.23 -23.49 -12.88
N GLN A 121 8.56 -23.56 -12.90
CA GLN A 121 9.43 -22.63 -13.61
C GLN A 121 9.31 -22.73 -15.14
N ALA A 122 8.75 -23.81 -15.67
CA ALA A 122 8.49 -23.97 -17.10
C ALA A 122 7.24 -23.20 -17.53
N VAL A 123 6.42 -22.76 -16.58
CA VAL A 123 5.18 -22.03 -16.84
C VAL A 123 5.43 -20.53 -16.88
N GLU A 124 4.76 -19.84 -17.80
CA GLU A 124 4.89 -18.40 -17.94
C GLU A 124 4.44 -17.65 -16.69
N PHE A 125 5.15 -16.57 -16.38
CA PHE A 125 4.92 -15.78 -15.19
C PHE A 125 3.47 -15.25 -15.01
N PRO A 126 2.77 -14.74 -16.05
CA PRO A 126 1.36 -14.34 -15.92
C PRO A 126 0.44 -15.48 -15.49
N VAL A 127 0.72 -16.71 -15.93
CA VAL A 127 -0.04 -17.91 -15.55
C VAL A 127 0.18 -18.25 -14.09
N GLN A 128 1.45 -18.23 -13.62
CA GLN A 128 1.80 -18.43 -12.22
C GLN A 128 1.08 -17.42 -11.30
N VAL A 129 1.06 -16.13 -11.67
CA VAL A 129 0.35 -15.07 -10.94
C VAL A 129 -1.16 -15.35 -10.87
N ASN A 130 -1.78 -15.73 -12.01
CA ASN A 130 -3.22 -16.02 -12.05
C ASN A 130 -3.58 -17.30 -11.27
N ALA A 131 -2.69 -18.29 -11.21
CA ALA A 131 -2.85 -19.45 -10.35
C ALA A 131 -2.92 -19.03 -8.87
N MET A 132 -1.99 -18.19 -8.40
CA MET A 132 -2.02 -17.67 -7.02
C MET A 132 -3.26 -16.82 -6.74
N LEU A 133 -3.70 -16.01 -7.69
CA LEU A 133 -4.91 -15.20 -7.53
C LEU A 133 -6.18 -16.07 -7.47
N LEU A 134 -6.21 -17.22 -8.18
CA LEU A 134 -7.32 -18.18 -8.10
C LEU A 134 -7.40 -18.83 -6.72
N LEU A 135 -6.27 -19.15 -6.07
CA LEU A 135 -6.25 -19.60 -4.68
C LEU A 135 -6.89 -18.57 -3.73
N GLY A 136 -6.69 -17.28 -4.01
CA GLY A 136 -7.35 -16.20 -3.28
C GLY A 136 -8.87 -16.14 -3.49
N ASP A 137 -9.42 -16.82 -4.47
CA ASP A 137 -10.85 -16.86 -4.76
C ASP A 137 -11.57 -18.06 -4.09
N LEU A 138 -10.83 -19.04 -3.55
CA LEU A 138 -11.40 -20.20 -2.87
C LEU A 138 -12.12 -19.82 -1.57
N ARG A 139 -13.31 -20.35 -1.37
CA ARG A 139 -14.15 -20.07 -0.19
C ARG A 139 -14.75 -21.36 0.35
N ALA A 140 -15.01 -21.38 1.66
CA ALA A 140 -15.88 -22.36 2.26
C ALA A 140 -17.32 -22.17 1.75
N LYS A 141 -18.18 -23.19 1.90
CA LYS A 141 -19.57 -23.17 1.41
C LYS A 141 -20.38 -21.99 1.93
N ASP A 142 -20.13 -21.56 3.16
CA ASP A 142 -20.77 -20.40 3.77
C ASP A 142 -20.20 -19.04 3.31
N GLY A 143 -19.28 -19.05 2.34
CA GLY A 143 -18.58 -17.88 1.79
C GLY A 143 -17.48 -17.32 2.67
N LYS A 144 -17.16 -17.96 3.81
CA LYS A 144 -16.03 -17.60 4.66
C LYS A 144 -14.69 -17.95 4.04
N PRO A 145 -13.58 -17.40 4.56
CA PRO A 145 -12.25 -17.83 4.17
C PRO A 145 -12.11 -19.34 4.33
N TRP A 146 -11.55 -19.98 3.30
CA TRP A 146 -11.24 -21.41 3.37
C TRP A 146 -9.83 -21.58 3.98
N PRO A 147 -9.68 -22.25 5.17
CA PRO A 147 -8.44 -22.23 5.93
C PRO A 147 -7.23 -22.74 5.16
N GLN A 148 -7.38 -23.81 4.37
CA GLN A 148 -6.27 -24.41 3.63
C GLN A 148 -5.72 -23.47 2.54
N ALA A 149 -6.58 -22.68 1.88
CA ALA A 149 -6.11 -21.66 0.94
C ALA A 149 -5.37 -20.51 1.66
N VAL A 150 -5.87 -20.10 2.82
CA VAL A 150 -5.20 -19.06 3.66
C VAL A 150 -3.81 -19.54 4.05
N ASP A 151 -3.66 -20.79 4.51
CA ASP A 151 -2.38 -21.36 4.93
C ASP A 151 -1.40 -21.52 3.75
N ALA A 152 -1.89 -21.97 2.60
CA ALA A 152 -1.08 -22.09 1.39
C ALA A 152 -0.58 -20.73 0.88
N LEU A 153 -1.47 -19.72 0.85
CA LEU A 153 -1.12 -18.36 0.48
C LEU A 153 -0.16 -17.73 1.49
N ALA A 154 -0.36 -17.92 2.79
CA ALA A 154 0.54 -17.44 3.83
C ALA A 154 1.95 -18.03 3.68
N THR A 155 2.04 -19.35 3.46
CA THR A 155 3.31 -20.04 3.21
C THR A 155 4.01 -19.50 1.97
N ALA A 156 3.28 -19.32 0.87
CA ALA A 156 3.85 -18.79 -0.37
C ALA A 156 4.28 -17.31 -0.23
N ALA A 157 3.52 -16.48 0.51
CA ALA A 157 3.88 -15.08 0.74
C ALA A 157 5.20 -14.92 1.50
N SER A 158 5.47 -15.81 2.46
CA SER A 158 6.69 -15.80 3.27
C SER A 158 7.86 -16.59 2.68
N ASP A 159 7.68 -17.29 1.56
CA ASP A 159 8.75 -18.05 0.92
C ASP A 159 9.72 -17.15 0.13
N PRO A 160 10.95 -16.91 0.62
CA PRO A 160 11.90 -16.03 -0.06
C PRO A 160 12.43 -16.60 -1.39
N LYS A 161 12.18 -17.89 -1.69
CA LYS A 161 12.58 -18.54 -2.95
C LYS A 161 11.61 -18.23 -4.08
N LEU A 162 10.38 -17.81 -3.76
CA LEU A 162 9.43 -17.40 -4.78
C LEU A 162 9.75 -15.99 -5.32
N PRO A 163 9.55 -15.76 -6.62
CA PRO A 163 9.66 -14.43 -7.22
C PRO A 163 8.80 -13.40 -6.45
N MET A 164 9.36 -12.22 -6.23
CA MET A 164 8.71 -11.16 -5.44
C MET A 164 7.28 -10.86 -5.89
N ALA A 165 7.05 -10.81 -7.19
CA ALA A 165 5.72 -10.54 -7.73
C ALA A 165 4.72 -11.67 -7.48
N LEU A 166 5.15 -12.94 -7.39
CA LEU A 166 4.28 -14.03 -6.93
C LEU A 166 3.93 -13.88 -5.46
N ARG A 167 4.88 -13.49 -4.62
CA ARG A 167 4.63 -13.21 -3.20
C ARG A 167 3.63 -12.04 -3.03
N ILE A 168 3.72 -11.00 -3.87
CA ILE A 168 2.74 -9.92 -3.90
C ILE A 168 1.36 -10.41 -4.34
N ALA A 169 1.29 -11.30 -5.35
CA ALA A 169 0.04 -11.90 -5.79
C ALA A 169 -0.61 -12.76 -4.69
N THR A 170 0.19 -13.49 -3.90
CA THR A 170 -0.33 -14.25 -2.76
C THR A 170 -0.92 -13.33 -1.68
N LEU A 171 -0.29 -12.19 -1.38
CA LEU A 171 -0.87 -11.20 -0.46
C LEU A 171 -2.17 -10.60 -0.99
N ALA A 172 -2.30 -10.42 -2.31
CA ALA A 172 -3.58 -10.01 -2.91
C ALA A 172 -4.65 -11.09 -2.76
N GLY A 173 -4.28 -12.36 -2.84
CA GLY A 173 -5.17 -13.49 -2.52
C GLY A 173 -5.60 -13.51 -1.05
N LEU A 174 -4.65 -13.31 -0.12
CA LEU A 174 -4.95 -13.17 1.32
C LEU A 174 -5.89 -12.00 1.60
N ALA A 175 -5.73 -10.87 0.92
CA ALA A 175 -6.60 -9.70 1.07
C ALA A 175 -8.07 -10.07 0.77
N LYS A 176 -8.33 -10.85 -0.27
CA LYS A 176 -9.69 -11.33 -0.58
C LYS A 176 -10.27 -12.23 0.51
N HIS A 177 -9.46 -13.03 1.20
CA HIS A 177 -9.91 -13.80 2.35
C HIS A 177 -10.21 -12.90 3.55
N VAL A 178 -9.41 -11.85 3.77
CA VAL A 178 -9.67 -10.81 4.80
C VAL A 178 -11.00 -10.12 4.54
N GLU A 179 -11.24 -9.69 3.31
CA GLU A 179 -12.51 -9.07 2.90
C GLU A 179 -13.69 -10.01 3.14
N ALA A 180 -13.58 -11.28 2.74
CA ALA A 180 -14.64 -12.28 2.94
C ALA A 180 -14.92 -12.56 4.43
N ALA A 181 -13.90 -12.46 5.31
CA ALA A 181 -14.08 -12.55 6.75
C ALA A 181 -14.88 -11.35 7.30
N ASN A 182 -14.63 -10.16 6.76
CA ASN A 182 -15.20 -8.90 7.26
C ASN A 182 -16.62 -8.64 6.77
N VAL A 183 -17.02 -9.15 5.60
CA VAL A 183 -18.39 -8.96 5.04
C VAL A 183 -19.49 -9.44 5.99
N LYS A 184 -19.23 -10.50 6.76
CA LYS A 184 -20.21 -11.02 7.75
C LYS A 184 -20.09 -10.38 9.14
N ALA A 185 -19.12 -9.51 9.35
CA ALA A 185 -18.87 -8.85 10.64
C ALA A 185 -19.57 -7.48 10.76
N VAL A 186 -20.49 -7.15 9.84
CA VAL A 186 -21.23 -5.86 9.88
C VAL A 186 -21.99 -5.71 11.20
N ASP A 187 -22.49 -6.81 11.76
CA ASP A 187 -23.23 -6.82 13.05
C ASP A 187 -22.32 -7.06 14.26
N ASN A 188 -21.03 -7.39 14.04
CA ASN A 188 -20.10 -7.64 15.12
C ASN A 188 -18.68 -7.20 14.68
N PRO A 189 -18.24 -6.00 15.08
CA PRO A 189 -17.01 -5.37 14.60
C PRO A 189 -15.70 -6.04 15.07
N VAL A 190 -15.79 -7.19 15.74
CA VAL A 190 -14.57 -7.96 16.10
C VAL A 190 -14.10 -8.73 14.85
N PRO A 191 -12.95 -8.38 14.27
CA PRO A 191 -12.42 -9.08 13.11
C PRO A 191 -12.28 -10.56 13.43
N THR A 192 -12.83 -11.43 12.59
CA THR A 192 -12.55 -12.87 12.68
C THR A 192 -11.05 -13.06 12.49
N PRO A 193 -10.31 -13.61 13.44
CA PRO A 193 -8.87 -13.80 13.27
C PRO A 193 -8.65 -14.72 12.07
N LEU A 194 -7.96 -14.21 11.05
CA LEU A 194 -7.37 -15.07 10.03
C LEU A 194 -6.38 -16.01 10.71
N SER A 195 -6.08 -17.12 10.04
CA SER A 195 -5.23 -18.14 10.61
C SER A 195 -3.94 -17.55 11.20
N LYS A 196 -3.44 -18.17 12.26
CA LYS A 196 -2.18 -17.80 12.91
C LYS A 196 -1.02 -17.79 11.91
N SER A 197 -1.08 -18.67 10.89
CA SER A 197 -0.10 -18.74 9.81
C SER A 197 -0.03 -17.44 8.97
N ALA A 198 -1.17 -16.82 8.65
CA ALA A 198 -1.19 -15.55 7.93
C ALA A 198 -0.47 -14.43 8.70
N LEU A 199 -0.73 -14.31 10.01
CA LEU A 199 -0.04 -13.34 10.85
C LEU A 199 1.47 -13.63 10.93
N THR A 200 1.85 -14.89 11.11
CA THR A 200 3.26 -15.31 11.15
C THR A 200 3.98 -14.99 9.83
N ALA A 201 3.34 -15.28 8.69
CA ALA A 201 3.90 -14.96 7.37
C ALA A 201 4.11 -13.45 7.18
N ILE A 202 3.12 -12.63 7.57
CA ILE A 202 3.25 -11.17 7.49
C ILE A 202 4.38 -10.69 8.39
N GLN A 203 4.49 -11.17 9.61
CA GLN A 203 5.58 -10.83 10.53
C GLN A 203 6.96 -11.20 9.96
N ALA A 204 7.07 -12.34 9.26
CA ALA A 204 8.30 -12.74 8.58
C ALA A 204 8.68 -11.75 7.47
N ILE A 205 7.72 -11.34 6.64
CA ILE A 205 7.94 -10.33 5.58
C ILE A 205 8.44 -8.99 6.15
N LEU A 206 7.89 -8.56 7.30
CA LEU A 206 8.25 -7.28 7.92
C LEU A 206 9.68 -7.23 8.47
N VAL A 207 10.32 -8.37 8.69
CA VAL A 207 11.71 -8.46 9.18
C VAL A 207 12.71 -8.81 8.11
N GLU A 208 12.27 -9.06 6.88
CA GLU A 208 13.20 -9.32 5.77
C GLU A 208 14.14 -8.13 5.56
N PRO A 209 15.46 -8.39 5.44
CA PRO A 209 16.42 -7.32 5.20
C PRO A 209 16.14 -6.67 3.84
N LEU A 210 16.34 -5.36 3.77
CA LEU A 210 16.18 -4.61 2.53
C LEU A 210 17.35 -4.92 1.61
N ALA A 211 17.09 -5.58 0.48
CA ALA A 211 18.10 -5.84 -0.53
C ALA A 211 18.21 -4.64 -1.50
N ASN A 212 19.43 -4.16 -1.73
CA ASN A 212 19.67 -2.98 -2.56
C ASN A 212 19.10 -3.13 -3.98
N ASP A 213 19.23 -4.32 -4.57
CA ASP A 213 18.83 -4.59 -5.96
C ASP A 213 17.31 -4.81 -6.13
N ASN A 214 16.59 -5.10 -5.03
CA ASN A 214 15.16 -5.43 -5.05
C ASN A 214 14.32 -4.51 -4.18
N ARG A 215 14.80 -3.30 -3.91
CA ARG A 215 14.18 -2.37 -2.96
C ARG A 215 12.73 -2.04 -3.30
N ILE A 216 12.45 -1.64 -4.54
CA ILE A 216 11.10 -1.24 -4.97
C ILE A 216 10.11 -2.41 -4.85
N PRO A 217 10.36 -3.61 -5.40
CA PRO A 217 9.47 -4.75 -5.22
C PRO A 217 9.28 -5.14 -3.75
N GLN A 218 10.34 -5.06 -2.94
CA GLN A 218 10.27 -5.38 -1.51
C GLN A 218 9.41 -4.36 -0.73
N ASP A 219 9.51 -3.09 -1.05
CA ASP A 219 8.64 -2.06 -0.49
C ASP A 219 7.16 -2.28 -0.88
N TRP A 220 6.90 -2.73 -2.09
CA TRP A 220 5.57 -3.15 -2.50
C TRP A 220 5.05 -4.34 -1.69
N LEU A 221 5.88 -5.37 -1.47
CA LEU A 221 5.54 -6.53 -0.66
C LEU A 221 5.21 -6.12 0.78
N VAL A 222 6.09 -5.33 1.42
CA VAL A 222 5.89 -4.82 2.78
C VAL A 222 4.63 -3.97 2.87
N SER A 223 4.40 -3.06 1.92
CA SER A 223 3.20 -2.25 1.85
C SER A 223 1.92 -3.09 1.83
N ARG A 224 1.89 -4.15 1.01
CA ARG A 224 0.74 -5.07 0.94
C ARG A 224 0.57 -5.87 2.23
N ALA A 225 1.66 -6.33 2.82
CA ALA A 225 1.63 -7.06 4.10
C ALA A 225 1.10 -6.19 5.24
N VAL A 226 1.58 -4.95 5.35
CA VAL A 226 1.14 -3.98 6.37
C VAL A 226 -0.37 -3.70 6.27
N MET A 227 -0.90 -3.54 5.06
CA MET A 227 -2.33 -3.25 4.84
C MET A 227 -3.28 -4.36 5.31
N LEU A 228 -2.80 -5.59 5.51
CA LEU A 228 -3.63 -6.69 6.01
C LEU A 228 -3.75 -6.70 7.55
N LEU A 229 -2.79 -6.07 8.25
CA LEU A 229 -2.71 -6.11 9.71
C LEU A 229 -3.95 -5.59 10.44
N PRO A 230 -4.62 -4.50 10.01
CA PRO A 230 -5.81 -4.01 10.69
C PRO A 230 -6.92 -5.04 10.85
N ALA A 231 -7.00 -5.99 9.93
CA ALA A 231 -8.03 -7.02 9.93
C ALA A 231 -7.64 -8.31 10.68
N ILE A 232 -6.33 -8.53 10.92
CA ILE A 232 -5.84 -9.80 11.49
C ILE A 232 -5.10 -9.63 12.82
N ALA A 233 -4.73 -8.43 13.20
CA ALA A 233 -3.88 -8.15 14.34
C ALA A 233 -4.44 -7.02 15.24
N ARG A 234 -5.65 -7.16 15.72
CA ARG A 234 -6.26 -6.21 16.69
C ARG A 234 -6.62 -6.92 17.99
N PRO A 235 -6.11 -6.46 19.14
CA PRO A 235 -5.01 -5.51 19.31
C PRO A 235 -3.66 -6.13 18.94
N ALA A 236 -2.74 -5.32 18.42
CA ALA A 236 -1.42 -5.77 18.05
C ALA A 236 -0.53 -6.03 19.28
N SER A 237 0.41 -6.97 19.16
CA SER A 237 1.46 -7.16 20.16
C SER A 237 2.47 -6.00 20.16
N ASN A 238 3.08 -5.72 21.30
CA ASN A 238 4.13 -4.68 21.39
C ASN A 238 5.32 -4.97 20.45
N GLU A 239 5.62 -6.24 20.20
CA GLU A 239 6.65 -6.63 19.25
C GLU A 239 6.31 -6.22 17.82
N LEU A 240 5.08 -6.50 17.38
CA LEU A 240 4.61 -6.09 16.04
C LEU A 240 4.61 -4.57 15.91
N ILE A 241 4.10 -3.85 16.91
CA ILE A 241 4.11 -2.38 16.94
C ILE A 241 5.54 -1.85 16.84
N GLY A 242 6.49 -2.41 17.62
CA GLY A 242 7.89 -2.02 17.55
C GLY A 242 8.53 -2.25 16.17
N ARG A 243 8.18 -3.34 15.48
CA ARG A 243 8.63 -3.59 14.10
C ARG A 243 8.09 -2.55 13.11
N LEU A 244 6.80 -2.23 13.21
CA LEU A 244 6.17 -1.23 12.35
C LEU A 244 6.71 0.19 12.63
N THR A 245 6.99 0.52 13.89
CA THR A 245 7.64 1.80 14.24
C THR A 245 9.03 1.92 13.62
N LYS A 246 9.79 0.82 13.54
CA LYS A 246 11.07 0.82 12.82
C LYS A 246 10.89 1.08 11.32
N ILE A 247 9.89 0.47 10.68
CA ILE A 247 9.58 0.72 9.26
C ILE A 247 9.15 2.18 9.04
N LEU A 248 8.32 2.73 9.95
CA LEU A 248 7.90 4.13 9.89
C LEU A 248 9.10 5.09 9.97
N ALA A 249 10.06 4.81 10.84
CA ALA A 249 11.25 5.64 11.06
C ALA A 249 12.35 5.45 10.01
N ASP A 250 12.34 4.36 9.23
CA ASP A 250 13.41 4.00 8.31
C ASP A 250 13.46 4.93 7.08
N PRO A 251 14.46 5.83 6.96
CA PRO A 251 14.55 6.78 5.85
C PRO A 251 14.87 6.11 4.50
N VAL A 252 15.30 4.85 4.53
CA VAL A 252 15.65 4.08 3.32
C VAL A 252 14.39 3.54 2.64
N ARG A 253 13.29 3.34 3.36
CA ARG A 253 12.00 2.90 2.84
C ARG A 253 11.30 3.97 2.03
N ALA A 254 10.57 3.56 0.99
CA ALA A 254 9.73 4.46 0.22
C ALA A 254 8.72 5.20 1.12
N ILE A 255 8.51 6.49 0.86
CA ILE A 255 7.59 7.35 1.64
C ILE A 255 6.21 6.71 1.76
N ASP A 256 5.66 6.15 0.67
CA ASP A 256 4.33 5.54 0.66
C ASP A 256 4.22 4.31 1.57
N VAL A 257 5.28 3.52 1.72
CA VAL A 257 5.32 2.40 2.68
C VAL A 257 5.24 2.92 4.11
N ARG A 258 6.00 3.97 4.40
CA ARG A 258 6.04 4.62 5.73
C ARG A 258 4.69 5.26 6.07
N VAL A 259 4.06 5.95 5.12
CA VAL A 259 2.71 6.54 5.26
C VAL A 259 1.66 5.47 5.56
N ARG A 260 1.64 4.37 4.79
CA ARG A 260 0.72 3.25 5.04
C ARG A 260 0.99 2.58 6.40
N THR A 261 2.25 2.47 6.79
CA THR A 261 2.63 1.94 8.11
C THR A 261 2.12 2.83 9.24
N ALA A 262 2.19 4.16 9.10
CA ALA A 262 1.60 5.10 10.04
C ALA A 262 0.08 4.90 10.18
N ALA A 263 -0.64 4.79 9.05
CA ALA A 263 -2.09 4.55 9.04
C ALA A 263 -2.45 3.27 9.80
N VAL A 264 -1.71 2.20 9.57
CA VAL A 264 -1.93 0.91 10.24
C VAL A 264 -1.64 1.03 11.74
N LEU A 265 -0.54 1.68 12.13
CA LEU A 265 -0.22 1.92 13.55
C LEU A 265 -1.34 2.69 14.27
N GLY A 266 -1.91 3.72 13.64
CA GLY A 266 -3.06 4.44 14.18
C GLY A 266 -4.30 3.57 14.43
N THR A 267 -4.40 2.44 13.70
CA THR A 267 -5.55 1.55 13.76
C THR A 267 -5.37 0.40 14.75
N ILE A 268 -4.15 -0.17 14.87
CA ILE A 268 -3.88 -1.40 15.64
C ILE A 268 -3.22 -1.15 16.99
N THR A 269 -2.67 0.07 17.23
CA THR A 269 -2.02 0.42 18.49
C THR A 269 -3.07 0.52 19.59
N GLY A 270 -2.81 -0.13 20.73
CA GLY A 270 -3.68 -0.14 21.89
C GLY A 270 -3.02 0.49 23.12
N LYS A 271 -3.79 0.67 24.19
CA LYS A 271 -3.32 1.29 25.47
C LYS A 271 -2.02 0.71 26.03
N LYS A 272 -1.74 -0.58 25.79
CA LYS A 272 -0.50 -1.22 26.26
C LYS A 272 0.77 -0.66 25.63
N SER A 273 0.64 0.06 24.51
CA SER A 273 1.76 0.60 23.74
C SER A 273 1.87 2.13 23.82
N GLU A 274 1.14 2.77 24.72
CA GLU A 274 1.09 4.24 24.85
C GLU A 274 2.47 4.90 25.02
N LYS A 275 3.42 4.21 25.68
CA LYS A 275 4.78 4.73 25.91
C LYS A 275 5.58 5.05 24.65
N ILE A 276 5.25 4.39 23.53
CA ILE A 276 5.96 4.58 22.25
C ILE A 276 5.22 5.52 21.30
N VAL A 277 3.99 5.94 21.66
CA VAL A 277 3.16 6.81 20.82
C VAL A 277 3.80 8.18 20.55
N PRO A 278 4.45 8.87 21.53
CA PRO A 278 5.10 10.15 21.25
C PRO A 278 6.11 10.06 20.12
N ALA A 279 7.00 9.05 20.12
CA ALA A 279 7.98 8.83 19.08
C ALA A 279 7.34 8.53 17.70
N MET A 280 6.16 7.89 17.68
CA MET A 280 5.39 7.70 16.45
C MET A 280 4.85 9.02 15.91
N VAL A 281 4.33 9.89 16.79
CA VAL A 281 3.81 11.22 16.40
C VAL A 281 4.92 12.08 15.80
N ASP A 282 6.10 12.09 16.40
CA ASP A 282 7.27 12.81 15.85
C ASP A 282 7.70 12.25 14.51
N SER A 283 7.70 10.92 14.36
CA SER A 283 8.00 10.26 13.08
C SER A 283 6.98 10.61 11.99
N ILE A 284 5.70 10.72 12.35
CA ILE A 284 4.61 11.11 11.44
C ILE A 284 4.80 12.57 10.99
N ARG A 285 5.12 13.47 11.90
CA ARG A 285 5.40 14.87 11.59
C ARG A 285 6.57 14.98 10.61
N GLY A 286 7.70 14.36 10.92
CA GLY A 286 8.88 14.36 10.04
C GLY A 286 8.57 13.77 8.66
N LEU A 287 7.75 12.71 8.60
CA LEU A 287 7.33 12.11 7.34
C LEU A 287 6.41 13.01 6.52
N ALA A 288 5.55 13.78 7.17
CA ALA A 288 4.68 14.74 6.48
C ALA A 288 5.51 15.86 5.84
N ILE A 289 6.46 16.43 6.56
CA ILE A 289 7.40 17.43 6.02
C ILE A 289 8.18 16.85 4.83
N LEU A 290 8.80 15.68 5.02
CA LEU A 290 9.55 15.00 3.96
C LEU A 290 8.69 14.72 2.72
N SER A 291 7.41 14.37 2.92
CA SER A 291 6.47 14.12 1.82
C SER A 291 6.25 15.38 0.97
N LEU A 292 6.03 16.52 1.61
CA LEU A 292 5.84 17.79 0.92
C LEU A 292 7.12 18.26 0.21
N GLU A 293 8.26 18.20 0.88
CA GLU A 293 9.57 18.56 0.30
C GLU A 293 9.92 17.67 -0.91
N THR A 294 9.62 16.39 -0.85
CA THR A 294 9.88 15.46 -1.96
C THR A 294 8.98 15.78 -3.17
N GLU A 295 7.69 16.08 -2.94
CA GLU A 295 6.78 16.44 -4.02
C GLU A 295 7.12 17.79 -4.62
N GLN A 296 7.53 18.75 -3.80
CA GLN A 296 8.01 20.06 -4.29
C GLN A 296 9.25 19.89 -5.18
N ALA A 297 10.26 19.14 -4.72
CA ALA A 297 11.46 18.87 -5.51
C ALA A 297 11.14 18.12 -6.82
N ALA A 298 10.17 17.18 -6.79
CA ALA A 298 9.73 16.49 -7.99
C ALA A 298 9.03 17.43 -8.99
N ALA A 299 8.21 18.35 -8.51
CA ALA A 299 7.55 19.37 -9.36
C ALA A 299 8.59 20.31 -10.01
N GLU A 300 9.57 20.77 -9.24
CA GLU A 300 10.66 21.62 -9.75
C GLU A 300 11.49 20.89 -10.81
N GLN A 301 11.85 19.63 -10.57
CA GLN A 301 12.59 18.82 -11.54
C GLN A 301 11.82 18.62 -12.84
N GLN A 302 10.53 18.30 -12.74
CA GLN A 302 9.67 18.09 -13.92
C GLN A 302 9.47 19.37 -14.71
N ARG A 303 9.33 20.53 -14.03
CA ARG A 303 9.29 21.84 -14.69
C ARG A 303 10.56 22.08 -15.50
N PHE A 304 11.72 21.86 -14.89
CA PHE A 304 13.00 21.99 -15.57
C PHE A 304 13.10 21.07 -16.80
N GLU A 305 12.63 19.83 -16.71
CA GLU A 305 12.63 18.91 -17.85
C GLU A 305 11.71 19.39 -19.00
N ILE A 306 10.56 19.98 -18.68
CA ILE A 306 9.65 20.54 -19.68
C ILE A 306 10.30 21.76 -20.35
N GLU A 307 10.83 22.69 -19.58
CA GLU A 307 11.54 23.88 -20.10
C GLU A 307 12.72 23.48 -20.99
N TYR A 308 13.50 22.49 -20.59
CA TYR A 308 14.61 21.97 -21.38
C TYR A 308 14.14 21.35 -22.71
N ARG A 309 13.07 20.55 -22.68
CA ARG A 309 12.48 19.96 -23.91
C ARG A 309 11.94 21.04 -24.84
N SER A 310 11.28 22.05 -24.32
CA SER A 310 10.77 23.18 -25.11
C SER A 310 11.91 24.00 -25.75
N PHE A 311 13.02 24.13 -25.05
CA PHE A 311 14.22 24.78 -25.57
C PHE A 311 14.85 24.00 -26.75
N VAL A 312 14.91 22.67 -26.64
CA VAL A 312 15.52 21.79 -27.67
C VAL A 312 14.56 21.55 -28.84
N GLY A 313 13.25 21.51 -28.60
CA GLY A 313 12.21 21.15 -29.60
C GLY A 313 11.72 22.27 -30.51
N GLY A 314 12.12 23.52 -30.25
CA GLY A 314 11.74 24.71 -31.05
C GLY A 314 10.32 25.25 -30.76
N GLU A 315 9.94 26.34 -31.44
CA GLU A 315 8.71 27.10 -31.15
C GLU A 315 7.40 26.32 -31.30
N GLN A 316 7.35 25.32 -32.15
CA GLN A 316 6.13 24.53 -32.37
C GLN A 316 5.82 23.60 -31.18
N ALA A 317 6.83 23.12 -30.46
CA ALA A 317 6.63 22.32 -29.25
C ALA A 317 6.19 23.16 -28.03
N ARG A 318 6.47 24.46 -28.05
CA ARG A 318 6.16 25.38 -26.92
C ARG A 318 4.67 25.70 -26.78
N ASN A 319 3.90 25.71 -27.84
CA ASN A 319 2.62 26.43 -27.84
C ASN A 319 1.38 25.58 -27.56
N ALA A 320 1.39 24.26 -27.68
CA ALA A 320 0.18 23.46 -27.60
C ALA A 320 0.10 22.50 -26.40
N GLU A 321 1.20 21.88 -25.98
CA GLU A 321 1.17 20.79 -24.99
C GLU A 321 1.73 21.19 -23.60
N GLU A 322 2.60 22.18 -23.55
CA GLU A 322 3.34 22.56 -22.34
C GLU A 322 2.45 23.00 -21.18
N PRO A 323 1.46 23.90 -21.32
CA PRO A 323 0.62 24.34 -20.21
C PRO A 323 -0.27 23.21 -19.67
N ALA A 324 -0.77 22.34 -20.55
CA ALA A 324 -1.60 21.21 -20.16
C ALA A 324 -0.77 20.15 -19.41
N LEU A 325 0.47 19.91 -19.85
CA LEU A 325 1.37 18.98 -19.18
C LEU A 325 1.84 19.52 -17.82
N GLN A 326 2.18 20.81 -17.71
CA GLN A 326 2.52 21.44 -16.44
C GLN A 326 1.37 21.37 -15.44
N LYS A 327 0.14 21.67 -15.88
CA LYS A 327 -1.05 21.54 -15.05
C LYS A 327 -1.27 20.11 -14.59
N PHE A 328 -1.17 19.13 -15.49
CA PHE A 328 -1.33 17.71 -15.16
C PHE A 328 -0.30 17.24 -14.13
N ILE A 329 0.96 17.65 -14.27
CA ILE A 329 2.04 17.29 -13.34
C ILE A 329 1.77 17.90 -11.96
N SER A 330 1.43 19.20 -11.90
CA SER A 330 1.09 19.89 -10.66
C SER A 330 -0.08 19.19 -9.94
N GLU A 331 -1.16 18.88 -10.67
CA GLU A 331 -2.30 18.14 -10.11
C GLU A 331 -1.92 16.76 -9.54
N GLN A 332 -1.10 15.99 -10.25
CA GLN A 332 -0.67 14.66 -9.77
C GLN A 332 0.20 14.75 -8.51
N THR A 333 1.11 15.72 -8.47
CA THR A 333 1.98 15.98 -7.34
C THR A 333 1.17 16.40 -6.10
N CYS A 334 0.26 17.35 -6.26
CA CYS A 334 -0.61 17.80 -5.18
C CYS A 334 -1.56 16.71 -4.69
N ARG A 335 -2.13 15.88 -5.57
CA ARG A 335 -2.96 14.75 -5.18
C ARG A 335 -2.19 13.70 -4.37
N ARG A 336 -0.93 13.40 -4.73
CA ARG A 336 -0.10 12.49 -3.92
C ARG A 336 0.21 13.08 -2.55
N ALA A 337 0.57 14.36 -2.49
CA ALA A 337 0.80 15.06 -1.23
C ALA A 337 -0.48 15.07 -0.36
N ALA A 338 -1.63 15.43 -0.92
CA ALA A 338 -2.92 15.44 -0.24
C ALA A 338 -3.27 14.07 0.35
N TRP A 339 -3.12 13.01 -0.46
CA TRP A 339 -3.36 11.65 0.01
C TRP A 339 -2.45 11.28 1.19
N ARG A 340 -1.15 11.62 1.11
CA ARG A 340 -0.20 11.33 2.20
C ARG A 340 -0.57 12.08 3.47
N LEU A 341 -0.83 13.39 3.37
CA LEU A 341 -1.19 14.21 4.53
C LEU A 341 -2.48 13.72 5.20
N THR A 342 -3.52 13.45 4.41
CA THR A 342 -4.79 12.93 4.93
C THR A 342 -4.60 11.57 5.60
N THR A 343 -3.82 10.67 4.99
CA THR A 343 -3.52 9.35 5.56
C THR A 343 -2.75 9.46 6.90
N LEU A 344 -1.80 10.39 6.99
CA LEU A 344 -1.05 10.65 8.23
C LEU A 344 -1.93 11.31 9.30
N ALA A 345 -2.83 12.21 8.91
CA ALA A 345 -3.82 12.79 9.82
C ALA A 345 -4.74 11.72 10.42
N ASP A 346 -5.20 10.76 9.60
CA ASP A 346 -6.06 9.66 10.04
C ASP A 346 -5.33 8.65 10.93
N ALA A 347 -4.00 8.52 10.80
CA ALA A 347 -3.19 7.76 11.73
C ALA A 347 -3.16 8.40 13.13
N LEU A 348 -3.12 9.72 13.19
CA LEU A 348 -3.13 10.45 14.47
C LEU A 348 -4.52 10.51 15.08
N LEU A 349 -5.53 10.80 14.27
CA LEU A 349 -6.91 10.96 14.72
C LEU A 349 -7.86 10.54 13.60
N SER A 350 -8.64 9.49 13.80
CA SER A 350 -9.63 9.04 12.82
C SER A 350 -10.65 10.13 12.48
N VAL A 351 -11.35 9.98 11.36
CA VAL A 351 -12.34 10.97 10.87
C VAL A 351 -13.45 11.21 11.92
N ASP A 352 -13.84 10.17 12.66
CA ASP A 352 -14.83 10.27 13.74
C ASP A 352 -14.29 10.82 15.06
N GLY A 353 -12.97 11.09 15.15
CA GLY A 353 -12.30 11.59 16.34
C GLY A 353 -12.24 10.59 17.50
N LYS A 354 -12.63 9.31 17.30
CA LYS A 354 -12.77 8.32 18.37
C LYS A 354 -11.63 7.31 18.43
N SER A 355 -10.76 7.30 17.44
CA SER A 355 -9.61 6.40 17.36
C SER A 355 -8.38 7.13 16.81
N GLY A 356 -7.22 6.47 16.83
CA GLY A 356 -5.95 7.02 16.40
C GLY A 356 -4.96 7.23 17.55
N LEU A 357 -3.72 7.56 17.21
CA LEU A 357 -2.63 7.67 18.20
C LEU A 357 -2.86 8.82 19.22
N ALA A 358 -3.47 9.92 18.81
CA ALA A 358 -3.76 11.06 19.71
C ALA A 358 -4.68 10.67 20.87
N MET A 359 -5.64 9.78 20.64
CA MET A 359 -6.57 9.33 21.67
C MET A 359 -5.90 8.46 22.74
N LEU A 360 -4.80 7.79 22.41
CA LEU A 360 -4.01 7.01 23.36
C LEU A 360 -3.22 7.92 24.31
N LEU A 361 -2.83 9.11 23.87
CA LEU A 361 -2.15 10.12 24.68
C LEU A 361 -3.11 10.81 25.65
N ASP A 362 -4.37 11.05 25.25
CA ASP A 362 -5.39 11.64 26.13
C ASP A 362 -5.85 10.69 27.24
N GLY A 363 -5.95 9.40 26.95
CA GLY A 363 -6.51 8.38 27.86
C GLY A 363 -5.61 8.04 29.05
N SER A 364 -4.36 8.50 29.08
CA SER A 364 -3.44 8.27 30.18
C SER A 364 -3.78 9.03 31.47
N GLY A 365 -4.75 9.98 31.40
CA GLY A 365 -5.20 10.78 32.53
C GLY A 365 -6.35 10.18 33.37
N ASP A 366 -7.08 9.15 32.88
CA ASP A 366 -8.29 8.62 33.53
C ASP A 366 -8.04 7.46 34.51
N ALA A 367 -6.81 7.17 34.90
CA ALA A 367 -6.51 6.25 36.01
C ALA A 367 -6.97 6.86 37.33
N LYS A 368 -8.30 6.91 37.56
CA LYS A 368 -8.89 7.13 38.90
C LYS A 368 -8.48 5.95 39.78
N GLY A 369 -7.46 6.17 40.62
CA GLY A 369 -7.24 5.33 41.77
C GLY A 369 -5.88 4.67 41.90
N SER A 370 -4.80 5.43 41.98
CA SER A 370 -3.71 5.10 42.91
C SER A 370 -2.88 6.35 43.15
N GLY A 371 -2.67 6.69 44.44
CA GLY A 371 -2.10 7.95 44.87
C GLY A 371 -0.75 8.30 44.30
N GLY A 372 -0.60 9.56 43.94
CA GLY A 372 0.65 10.30 44.09
C GLY A 372 1.70 10.07 43.02
N ALA A 373 1.50 10.50 41.79
CA ALA A 373 2.62 10.86 40.92
C ALA A 373 2.34 12.16 40.17
N LYS A 374 3.10 13.21 40.50
CA LYS A 374 3.15 14.49 39.77
C LYS A 374 3.81 14.27 38.42
N GLY A 375 3.07 13.77 37.45
CA GLY A 375 3.57 13.53 36.09
C GLY A 375 2.49 13.76 35.00
N SER A 376 1.30 14.27 35.35
CA SER A 376 0.14 14.32 34.44
C SER A 376 0.13 15.50 33.46
N GLY A 377 1.03 16.47 33.61
CA GLY A 377 1.06 17.65 32.73
C GLY A 377 1.52 17.35 31.31
N ASP A 378 2.58 16.54 31.18
CA ASP A 378 3.24 16.33 29.89
C ASP A 378 2.43 15.44 28.92
N ALA A 379 1.67 14.46 29.46
CA ALA A 379 0.88 13.55 28.64
C ALA A 379 -0.33 14.27 27.99
N LYS A 380 -0.99 15.16 28.72
CA LYS A 380 -2.12 15.95 28.18
C LYS A 380 -1.66 16.89 27.08
N ASN A 381 -0.51 17.56 27.27
CA ASN A 381 0.07 18.42 26.27
C ASN A 381 0.45 17.65 24.98
N SER A 382 0.92 16.41 25.10
CA SER A 382 1.26 15.56 23.95
C SER A 382 0.02 15.13 23.14
N GLY A 383 -1.11 14.87 23.82
CA GLY A 383 -2.37 14.54 23.15
C GLY A 383 -2.93 15.72 22.33
N ASP A 384 -2.92 16.90 22.93
CA ASP A 384 -3.37 18.12 22.26
C ASP A 384 -2.45 18.52 21.08
N ALA A 385 -1.13 18.35 21.22
CA ALA A 385 -0.19 18.54 20.13
C ALA A 385 -0.43 17.58 18.96
N ALA A 386 -0.73 16.30 19.24
CA ALA A 386 -1.04 15.32 18.21
C ALA A 386 -2.37 15.63 17.48
N LYS A 387 -3.38 16.13 18.21
CA LYS A 387 -4.65 16.59 17.59
C LYS A 387 -4.44 17.83 16.72
N THR A 388 -3.64 18.79 17.19
CA THR A 388 -3.29 19.98 16.42
C THR A 388 -2.55 19.60 15.15
N LEU A 389 -1.60 18.69 15.22
CA LEU A 389 -0.90 18.16 14.05
C LEU A 389 -1.89 17.47 13.08
N ALA A 390 -2.81 16.64 13.58
CA ALA A 390 -3.82 16.00 12.74
C ALA A 390 -4.71 17.02 12.01
N ALA A 391 -5.12 18.09 12.71
CA ALA A 391 -5.92 19.16 12.12
C ALA A 391 -5.13 19.90 11.04
N CYS A 392 -3.85 20.23 11.29
CA CYS A 392 -2.97 20.88 10.32
C CYS A 392 -2.78 19.99 9.06
N LEU A 393 -2.53 18.70 9.23
CA LEU A 393 -2.38 17.74 8.13
C LEU A 393 -3.66 17.61 7.28
N ARG A 394 -4.83 17.59 7.91
CA ARG A 394 -6.12 17.57 7.19
C ARG A 394 -6.36 18.85 6.42
N ALA A 395 -6.11 20.00 7.03
CA ALA A 395 -6.27 21.29 6.37
C ALA A 395 -5.35 21.40 5.14
N GLY A 396 -4.08 21.02 5.29
CA GLY A 396 -3.11 20.98 4.19
C GLY A 396 -3.53 20.00 3.09
N GLY A 397 -3.98 18.81 3.44
CA GLY A 397 -4.49 17.81 2.48
C GLY A 397 -5.73 18.32 1.73
N ALA A 398 -6.68 18.92 2.41
CA ALA A 398 -7.89 19.49 1.80
C ALA A 398 -7.58 20.70 0.89
N SER A 399 -6.63 21.55 1.28
CA SER A 399 -6.17 22.67 0.46
C SER A 399 -5.57 22.18 -0.85
N LEU A 400 -4.67 21.18 -0.80
CA LEU A 400 -4.03 20.57 -1.96
C LEU A 400 -5.00 19.84 -2.89
N ASP A 401 -6.06 19.24 -2.34
CA ASP A 401 -7.10 18.58 -3.14
C ASP A 401 -7.99 19.59 -3.85
N SER A 402 -8.28 20.72 -3.19
CA SER A 402 -9.15 21.79 -3.73
C SER A 402 -8.43 22.72 -4.71
N HIS A 403 -7.16 23.00 -4.43
CA HIS A 403 -6.31 23.92 -5.21
C HIS A 403 -4.97 23.22 -5.47
N PRO A 404 -4.90 22.35 -6.50
CA PRO A 404 -3.72 21.54 -6.76
C PRO A 404 -2.64 22.33 -7.50
N ASP A 405 -2.06 23.33 -6.84
CA ASP A 405 -0.99 24.17 -7.35
C ASP A 405 0.23 24.19 -6.41
N GLU A 406 1.31 24.74 -6.91
CA GLU A 406 2.59 24.80 -6.19
C GLU A 406 2.53 25.74 -4.99
N GLN A 407 1.73 26.80 -5.06
CA GLN A 407 1.55 27.74 -3.96
C GLN A 407 0.91 27.03 -2.77
N SER A 408 -0.16 26.25 -3.00
CA SER A 408 -0.83 25.45 -1.97
C SER A 408 0.12 24.41 -1.34
N LEU A 409 1.03 23.82 -2.13
CA LEU A 409 2.05 22.91 -1.62
C LEU A 409 3.04 23.62 -0.69
N GLN A 410 3.49 24.82 -1.07
CA GLN A 410 4.38 25.64 -0.26
C GLN A 410 3.70 26.14 1.03
N GLU A 411 2.45 26.57 0.93
CA GLU A 411 1.67 27.03 2.09
C GLU A 411 1.46 25.88 3.11
N ALA A 412 1.13 24.68 2.63
CA ALA A 412 0.99 23.51 3.48
C ALA A 412 2.32 23.17 4.20
N LEU A 413 3.45 23.24 3.49
CA LEU A 413 4.78 23.00 4.07
C LEU A 413 5.13 24.04 5.14
N VAL A 414 4.88 25.32 4.88
CA VAL A 414 5.14 26.41 5.83
C VAL A 414 4.28 26.23 7.08
N ALA A 415 2.97 26.00 6.91
CA ALA A 415 2.05 25.77 8.02
C ALA A 415 2.49 24.59 8.91
N LEU A 416 2.93 23.50 8.29
CA LEU A 416 3.39 22.32 9.01
C LEU A 416 4.69 22.58 9.79
N LYS A 417 5.65 23.29 9.20
CA LYS A 417 6.90 23.70 9.89
C LYS A 417 6.63 24.66 11.05
N GLN A 418 5.67 25.55 10.92
CA GLN A 418 5.29 26.49 11.99
C GLN A 418 4.54 25.81 13.15
N SER A 419 3.79 24.74 12.88
CA SER A 419 3.08 23.99 13.91
C SER A 419 4.00 23.34 14.96
N ASP A 420 5.30 23.32 14.72
CA ASP A 420 6.32 22.80 15.63
C ASP A 420 6.88 23.86 16.59
N GLN A 421 6.63 25.15 16.32
CA GLN A 421 7.07 26.20 17.22
C GLN A 421 6.14 26.20 18.44
N PRO A 422 6.67 26.06 19.67
CA PRO A 422 5.85 26.31 20.85
C PRO A 422 5.22 27.69 20.67
N ALA A 423 3.90 27.78 20.86
CA ALA A 423 3.20 29.05 20.78
C ALA A 423 4.01 30.05 21.60
N ALA A 424 4.60 31.04 20.94
CA ALA A 424 5.29 32.12 21.63
C ALA A 424 4.26 32.65 22.62
N GLY A 425 4.53 32.44 23.90
CA GLY A 425 3.63 32.93 24.95
C GLY A 425 3.37 34.41 24.62
N PRO A 426 2.18 34.94 24.90
CA PRO A 426 1.92 36.33 24.66
C PRO A 426 3.04 37.08 25.37
N ASP A 427 3.95 37.69 24.56
CA ASP A 427 4.96 38.60 25.06
C ASP A 427 4.20 39.62 25.87
N THR A 428 4.14 39.42 27.16
CA THR A 428 3.77 40.48 28.08
C THR A 428 4.85 41.55 27.86
N PRO A 429 4.52 42.69 27.26
CA PRO A 429 5.50 43.73 27.05
C PRO A 429 6.02 44.10 28.43
N ASP A 430 7.29 43.79 28.66
CA ASP A 430 7.98 44.15 29.89
C ASP A 430 7.98 45.66 29.95
N ALA A 431 7.08 46.24 30.77
CA ALA A 431 6.81 47.67 30.86
C ALA A 431 8.01 48.49 31.39
N ASN A 432 9.19 47.83 31.56
CA ASN A 432 10.39 48.40 32.14
C ASN A 432 11.64 48.40 31.23
N THR A 433 11.48 48.11 29.91
CA THR A 433 12.64 48.20 29.02
C THR A 433 12.75 49.66 28.47
N PRO A 434 13.80 50.45 28.88
CA PRO A 434 13.98 51.77 28.32
C PRO A 434 14.26 51.70 26.81
N PRO A 435 13.81 52.66 26.02
CA PRO A 435 13.94 52.61 24.57
C PRO A 435 15.41 52.56 24.16
N VAL A 436 15.81 51.43 23.56
CA VAL A 436 17.13 51.24 22.96
C VAL A 436 17.22 52.20 21.77
N LYS A 437 18.07 53.24 21.86
CA LYS A 437 18.39 54.11 20.74
C LYS A 437 18.99 53.25 19.60
N SER A 438 18.27 53.16 18.50
CA SER A 438 18.75 52.49 17.30
C SER A 438 20.09 53.09 16.85
N PRO A 439 21.13 52.32 16.60
CA PRO A 439 22.37 52.82 16.03
C PRO A 439 22.10 53.29 14.61
N ARG A 440 22.52 54.55 14.37
CA ARG A 440 22.43 55.22 13.09
C ARG A 440 23.18 54.41 12.04
N ALA A 441 22.50 53.91 10.99
CA ALA A 441 23.10 53.18 9.89
C ALA A 441 24.25 53.99 9.26
N PRO A 442 25.41 53.40 8.98
CA PRO A 442 26.49 54.05 8.25
C PRO A 442 26.04 54.36 6.84
N ALA A 443 26.34 55.57 6.38
CA ALA A 443 26.06 56.06 5.02
C ALA A 443 26.73 55.11 4.01
N THR A 444 25.94 54.53 3.10
CA THR A 444 26.40 53.77 1.94
C THR A 444 27.18 54.72 1.00
N PRO A 445 28.45 54.39 0.62
CA PRO A 445 29.12 55.14 -0.41
C PRO A 445 28.44 54.97 -1.76
N GLN A 446 28.16 56.06 -2.45
CA GLN A 446 27.65 56.08 -3.81
C GLN A 446 28.70 55.45 -4.76
N PRO A 447 28.35 54.50 -5.62
CA PRO A 447 29.29 54.03 -6.62
C PRO A 447 29.54 55.09 -7.68
N ASP A 448 30.82 55.38 -7.94
CA ASP A 448 31.26 56.24 -9.03
C ASP A 448 30.77 55.70 -10.37
N ASN A 449 30.15 56.54 -11.16
CA ASN A 449 29.66 56.24 -12.49
C ASN A 449 30.85 56.27 -13.49
N PRO A 450 31.29 55.17 -14.11
CA PRO A 450 32.45 55.15 -14.99
C PRO A 450 32.16 55.55 -16.44
N PHE A 451 30.98 56.14 -16.76
CA PHE A 451 30.65 56.65 -18.10
C PHE A 451 30.25 58.10 -18.03
N GLY A 452 31.23 58.93 -17.75
CA GLY A 452 31.16 60.36 -17.93
C GLY A 452 31.87 60.77 -19.21
N SER A 453 31.08 61.43 -20.09
CA SER A 453 31.42 62.12 -21.38
C SER A 453 31.65 61.26 -22.60
#